data_fff99b7bca6a6dc95974b134db5c66bd
#
_entry.id   fff99b7bca6a6dc95974b134db5c66bd
#
_cell.length_a   1.000
_cell.length_b   1.000
_cell.length_c   1.000
_cell.angle_alpha   90.00
_cell.angle_beta   90.00
_cell.angle_gamma   90.00
#
_symmetry.space_group_name_H-M   'P 1'
#
loop_
_entity.id
_entity.type
_entity.pdbx_description
1 polymer ?
#
loop_
_entity_poly.entity_id
_entity_poly.type
_entity_poly.pdbx_seq_one_letter_code
_entity_poly.pdbx_strand_id
1 'polypeptide(L)'
;MHIGNHNTHMSAPLAILGIKYPTNVRSFGEWLAVFRAAKERIKDPSDVDVIVQELGSDRIGQVQHFGTYLKPDIAVITAVSPEHMEYFHEIDTVAREELAVANYSKQAIINRDDIDEKYSEYLTNANVNTYGTSAIAEYHFISDDYTIDKGHSGSFVAPEWQDPVHCQIRVLGEHPLRPAIGAGAVAVKLGMSATEIVNGFAKIHSLPGRMNLLRGANKTTIIDDTYNSSPLAAESSLRELYKLSAPQHIAVLGSMNELGLTSQVEHEAIGKLCDPNILAWVVTVGDEAEKYLAPAAKARGCQVKSFKNALLAGAFVRGVMEEGSAILFKGSQAGVFLEEAVKVVLHSSADEDQLVRQSPEWIEQKDKFFAMFNLAKS
;
A
#
# COMPACT_ATOMS: atom_id res chain seq x y z
N MET A 1 8.61 18.06 4.63
CA MET A 1 8.16 16.69 4.47
C MET A 1 8.70 16.17 3.14
N HIS A 2 9.52 15.12 3.14
CA HIS A 2 9.92 14.49 1.89
C HIS A 2 8.76 13.63 1.40
N ILE A 3 8.33 13.84 0.18
CA ILE A 3 7.28 13.03 -0.47
C ILE A 3 7.99 12.00 -1.34
N GLY A 4 7.84 10.71 -1.03
CA GLY A 4 8.41 9.59 -1.77
C GLY A 4 8.98 8.50 -0.85
N ASN A 5 9.11 7.28 -1.39
CA ASN A 5 9.70 6.15 -0.65
C ASN A 5 11.23 6.28 -0.64
N HIS A 6 11.76 6.80 0.47
CA HIS A 6 13.20 6.88 0.73
C HIS A 6 13.58 5.83 1.78
N ASN A 7 13.33 4.56 1.48
CA ASN A 7 13.44 3.41 2.39
C ASN A 7 14.65 2.49 2.11
N THR A 8 15.55 2.87 1.20
CA THR A 8 16.75 2.10 0.86
C THR A 8 17.97 2.52 1.70
N HIS A 9 19.01 1.69 1.77
CA HIS A 9 20.26 1.99 2.47
C HIS A 9 20.91 3.32 2.07
N MET A 10 20.72 3.75 0.83
CA MET A 10 21.28 5.01 0.32
C MET A 10 20.37 6.21 0.58
N SER A 11 19.07 6.03 0.49
CA SER A 11 18.10 7.14 0.58
C SER A 11 17.61 7.39 2.02
N ALA A 12 17.48 6.36 2.85
CA ALA A 12 16.98 6.51 4.22
C ALA A 12 17.84 7.44 5.09
N PRO A 13 19.20 7.37 5.11
CA PRO A 13 20.01 8.31 5.88
C PRO A 13 19.80 9.76 5.47
N LEU A 14 19.61 10.03 4.17
CA LEU A 14 19.37 11.38 3.68
C LEU A 14 17.95 11.86 4.03
N ALA A 15 16.96 10.96 3.99
CA ALA A 15 15.60 11.28 4.40
C ALA A 15 15.54 11.64 5.90
N ILE A 16 16.21 10.87 6.76
CA ILE A 16 16.34 11.16 8.20
C ILE A 16 16.94 12.53 8.44
N LEU A 17 17.95 12.91 7.65
CA LEU A 17 18.59 14.24 7.74
C LEU A 17 17.80 15.35 7.03
N GLY A 18 16.68 15.03 6.35
CA GLY A 18 15.92 16.00 5.58
C GLY A 18 16.63 16.51 4.32
N ILE A 19 17.54 15.72 3.74
CA ILE A 19 18.38 16.09 2.60
C ILE A 19 17.86 15.40 1.34
N LYS A 20 17.76 16.17 0.25
CA LYS A 20 17.34 15.62 -1.04
C LYS A 20 18.39 14.67 -1.61
N TYR A 21 17.92 13.55 -2.15
CA TYR A 21 18.75 12.61 -2.89
C TYR A 21 19.29 13.27 -4.19
N PRO A 22 20.51 12.95 -4.64
CA PRO A 22 21.05 13.50 -5.88
C PRO A 22 20.17 13.17 -7.07
N THR A 23 19.93 14.12 -7.94
CA THR A 23 19.20 13.90 -9.20
C THR A 23 20.02 13.01 -10.14
N ASN A 24 21.32 13.26 -10.20
CA ASN A 24 22.25 12.40 -10.92
C ASN A 24 23.19 11.68 -9.95
N VAL A 25 22.87 10.42 -9.67
CA VAL A 25 23.66 9.55 -8.75
C VAL A 25 25.11 9.33 -9.17
N ARG A 26 25.48 9.65 -10.41
CA ARG A 26 26.85 9.55 -10.93
C ARG A 26 27.61 10.88 -10.81
N SER A 27 26.94 11.98 -10.38
CA SER A 27 27.55 13.30 -10.25
C SER A 27 28.34 13.41 -8.94
N PHE A 28 29.66 13.45 -9.04
CA PHE A 28 30.52 13.70 -7.88
C PHE A 28 30.24 15.06 -7.21
N GLY A 29 29.92 16.09 -8.00
CA GLY A 29 29.60 17.42 -7.48
C GLY A 29 28.31 17.43 -6.64
N GLU A 30 27.26 16.73 -7.07
CA GLU A 30 26.02 16.60 -6.30
C GLU A 30 26.26 15.84 -5.00
N TRP A 31 27.02 14.76 -5.00
CA TRP A 31 27.37 14.04 -3.78
C TRP A 31 28.19 14.90 -2.81
N LEU A 32 29.12 15.72 -3.30
CA LEU A 32 29.86 16.64 -2.45
C LEU A 32 28.94 17.66 -1.78
N ALA A 33 27.95 18.18 -2.52
CA ALA A 33 26.93 19.08 -1.97
C ALA A 33 26.07 18.37 -0.90
N VAL A 34 25.63 17.13 -1.17
CA VAL A 34 24.88 16.30 -0.21
C VAL A 34 25.69 16.09 1.07
N PHE A 35 26.96 15.70 1.00
CA PHE A 35 27.79 15.48 2.18
C PHE A 35 28.05 16.77 2.97
N ARG A 36 28.19 17.91 2.31
CA ARG A 36 28.29 19.21 3.00
C ARG A 36 27.00 19.55 3.74
N ALA A 37 25.85 19.41 3.07
CA ALA A 37 24.55 19.61 3.68
C ALA A 37 24.32 18.65 4.88
N ALA A 38 24.68 17.37 4.75
CA ALA A 38 24.59 16.40 5.83
C ALA A 38 25.46 16.80 7.03
N LYS A 39 26.69 17.24 6.77
CA LYS A 39 27.61 17.69 7.84
C LYS A 39 27.08 18.90 8.58
N GLU A 40 26.49 19.87 7.89
CA GLU A 40 25.87 21.04 8.54
C GLU A 40 24.61 20.63 9.31
N ARG A 41 23.76 19.76 8.74
CA ARG A 41 22.55 19.28 9.38
C ARG A 41 22.81 18.51 10.67
N ILE A 42 23.87 17.69 10.72
CA ILE A 42 24.26 16.93 11.92
C ILE A 42 24.70 17.88 13.05
N LYS A 43 25.24 19.06 12.74
CA LYS A 43 25.64 20.05 13.74
C LYS A 43 24.47 20.81 14.36
N ASP A 44 23.37 20.94 13.61
CA ASP A 44 22.16 21.65 14.05
C ASP A 44 20.91 20.77 13.83
N PRO A 45 20.68 19.78 14.73
CA PRO A 45 19.65 18.77 14.56
C PRO A 45 18.23 19.16 15.01
N SER A 46 18.02 20.35 15.58
CA SER A 46 16.96 20.58 16.56
C SER A 46 15.63 21.15 16.04
N ASP A 47 15.26 20.96 14.77
CA ASP A 47 14.00 21.50 14.23
C ASP A 47 12.86 20.47 14.04
N VAL A 48 13.04 19.25 14.52
CA VAL A 48 12.03 18.17 14.44
C VAL A 48 11.91 17.42 15.75
N ASP A 49 10.67 17.20 16.20
CA ASP A 49 10.36 16.46 17.43
C ASP A 49 10.30 14.96 17.16
N VAL A 50 9.78 14.54 15.99
CA VAL A 50 9.58 13.16 15.61
C VAL A 50 10.02 12.93 14.16
N ILE A 51 10.78 11.87 13.93
CA ILE A 51 11.14 11.39 12.60
C ILE A 51 10.42 10.04 12.37
N VAL A 52 9.62 9.97 11.31
CA VAL A 52 9.02 8.72 10.84
C VAL A 52 9.76 8.28 9.59
N GLN A 53 10.44 7.13 9.68
CA GLN A 53 11.24 6.57 8.60
C GLN A 53 10.71 5.19 8.21
N GLU A 54 10.29 5.05 6.96
CA GLU A 54 10.00 3.74 6.37
C GLU A 54 11.30 3.01 6.07
N LEU A 55 11.37 1.73 6.47
CA LEU A 55 12.45 0.82 6.11
C LEU A 55 11.88 -0.22 5.13
N GLY A 56 12.51 -0.37 3.99
CA GLY A 56 12.15 -1.36 2.99
C GLY A 56 13.25 -2.40 2.82
N SER A 57 12.86 -3.61 2.48
CA SER A 57 13.78 -4.70 2.16
C SER A 57 13.30 -5.48 0.94
N ASP A 58 14.21 -5.72 0.01
CA ASP A 58 14.05 -6.64 -1.10
C ASP A 58 15.07 -7.79 -1.05
N ARG A 59 15.92 -7.84 -0.01
CA ARG A 59 16.97 -8.84 0.20
C ARG A 59 17.27 -9.10 1.66
N ILE A 60 17.70 -10.31 1.96
CA ILE A 60 18.09 -10.74 3.29
C ILE A 60 19.21 -9.86 3.87
N GLY A 61 19.05 -9.43 5.13
CA GLY A 61 20.02 -8.67 5.91
C GLY A 61 19.95 -7.14 5.71
N GLN A 62 19.06 -6.63 4.87
CA GLN A 62 18.93 -5.19 4.66
C GLN A 62 18.33 -4.48 5.86
N VAL A 63 17.24 -5.03 6.45
CA VAL A 63 16.64 -4.43 7.66
C VAL A 63 17.63 -4.49 8.83
N GLN A 64 18.35 -5.61 8.98
CA GLN A 64 19.38 -5.71 9.99
C GLN A 64 20.52 -4.70 9.80
N HIS A 65 20.89 -4.41 8.55
CA HIS A 65 21.93 -3.42 8.23
C HIS A 65 21.56 -2.02 8.70
N PHE A 66 20.29 -1.60 8.63
CA PHE A 66 19.85 -0.31 9.19
C PHE A 66 20.21 -0.20 10.67
N GLY A 67 20.15 -1.29 11.43
CA GLY A 67 20.53 -1.36 12.84
C GLY A 67 21.97 -1.00 13.15
N THR A 68 22.86 -0.92 12.15
CA THR A 68 24.26 -0.50 12.34
C THR A 68 24.39 0.99 12.60
N TYR A 69 23.45 1.80 12.14
CA TYR A 69 23.47 3.26 12.29
C TYR A 69 22.15 3.86 12.80
N LEU A 70 21.03 3.12 12.74
CA LEU A 70 19.73 3.56 13.19
C LEU A 70 19.30 2.78 14.44
N LYS A 71 18.89 3.50 15.48
CA LYS A 71 18.33 2.94 16.71
C LYS A 71 16.98 3.56 16.97
N PRO A 72 15.89 3.04 16.38
CA PRO A 72 14.56 3.59 16.55
C PRO A 72 14.13 3.57 18.03
N ASP A 73 13.45 4.63 18.46
CA ASP A 73 12.75 4.61 19.75
C ASP A 73 11.57 3.67 19.70
N ILE A 74 10.82 3.71 18.59
CA ILE A 74 9.69 2.82 18.33
C ILE A 74 9.80 2.23 16.93
N ALA A 75 9.78 0.91 16.80
CA ALA A 75 9.60 0.21 15.54
C ALA A 75 8.13 -0.19 15.39
N VAL A 76 7.55 0.02 14.21
CA VAL A 76 6.22 -0.49 13.87
C VAL A 76 6.36 -1.51 12.75
N ILE A 77 5.92 -2.74 13.00
CA ILE A 77 5.91 -3.81 12.01
C ILE A 77 4.48 -4.00 11.51
N THR A 78 4.28 -3.79 10.21
CA THR A 78 2.95 -3.66 9.63
C THR A 78 2.38 -4.97 9.12
N ALA A 79 3.20 -5.83 8.52
CA ALA A 79 2.75 -7.12 7.99
C ALA A 79 3.93 -8.07 7.76
N VAL A 80 3.64 -9.36 7.68
CA VAL A 80 4.48 -10.39 7.06
C VAL A 80 3.64 -11.06 5.99
N SER A 81 3.96 -10.80 4.73
CA SER A 81 3.22 -11.30 3.57
C SER A 81 4.17 -11.76 2.46
N PRO A 82 3.70 -12.58 1.51
CA PRO A 82 4.50 -12.97 0.36
C PRO A 82 4.81 -11.76 -0.54
N GLU A 83 5.87 -11.03 -0.22
CA GLU A 83 6.41 -9.93 -1.01
C GLU A 83 7.87 -10.24 -1.37
N HIS A 84 8.34 -9.81 -2.53
CA HIS A 84 9.71 -10.04 -3.01
C HIS A 84 10.15 -11.52 -2.96
N MET A 85 9.21 -12.46 -3.17
CA MET A 85 9.46 -13.92 -3.05
C MET A 85 10.51 -14.44 -4.03
N GLU A 86 10.80 -13.69 -5.08
CA GLU A 86 11.91 -13.96 -6.00
C GLU A 86 13.25 -13.99 -5.27
N TYR A 87 13.40 -13.17 -4.21
CA TYR A 87 14.65 -13.03 -3.44
C TYR A 87 14.60 -13.72 -2.09
N PHE A 88 13.44 -13.75 -1.44
CA PHE A 88 13.30 -14.37 -0.11
C PHE A 88 12.99 -15.86 -0.15
N HIS A 89 12.37 -16.34 -1.22
CA HIS A 89 11.98 -17.74 -1.47
C HIS A 89 10.96 -18.32 -0.48
N GLU A 90 11.07 -18.01 0.81
CA GLU A 90 10.22 -18.52 1.89
C GLU A 90 9.68 -17.39 2.75
N ILE A 91 8.41 -17.52 3.19
CA ILE A 91 7.75 -16.52 4.04
C ILE A 91 8.43 -16.37 5.42
N ASP A 92 9.04 -17.44 5.93
CA ASP A 92 9.81 -17.40 7.18
C ASP A 92 11.02 -16.48 7.07
N THR A 93 11.63 -16.42 5.89
CA THR A 93 12.74 -15.50 5.61
C THR A 93 12.26 -14.05 5.58
N VAL A 94 11.09 -13.79 4.99
CA VAL A 94 10.44 -12.47 5.05
C VAL A 94 10.18 -12.08 6.51
N ALA A 95 9.60 -12.98 7.30
CA ALA A 95 9.31 -12.73 8.70
C ALA A 95 10.56 -12.36 9.52
N ARG A 96 11.67 -13.10 9.34
CA ARG A 96 12.95 -12.80 10.01
C ARG A 96 13.50 -11.44 9.60
N GLU A 97 13.38 -11.09 8.34
CA GLU A 97 13.87 -9.80 7.81
C GLU A 97 13.03 -8.65 8.38
N GLU A 98 11.71 -8.69 8.23
CA GLU A 98 10.81 -7.63 8.66
C GLU A 98 10.81 -7.43 10.19
N LEU A 99 10.89 -8.52 10.96
CA LEU A 99 10.94 -8.46 12.42
C LEU A 99 12.30 -8.04 12.97
N ALA A 100 13.36 -8.03 12.17
CA ALA A 100 14.71 -7.67 12.62
C ALA A 100 14.76 -6.26 13.21
N VAL A 101 13.97 -5.30 12.72
CA VAL A 101 13.94 -3.93 13.26
C VAL A 101 13.48 -3.89 14.71
N ALA A 102 12.59 -4.78 15.14
CA ALA A 102 12.14 -4.87 16.51
C ALA A 102 13.31 -5.13 17.47
N ASN A 103 14.29 -5.95 17.06
CA ASN A 103 15.36 -6.43 17.91
C ASN A 103 16.46 -5.39 18.21
N TYR A 104 16.55 -4.33 17.42
CA TYR A 104 17.49 -3.23 17.67
C TYR A 104 16.81 -1.90 18.03
N SER A 105 15.49 -1.89 18.18
CA SER A 105 14.69 -0.74 18.62
C SER A 105 14.50 -0.76 20.14
N LYS A 106 14.23 0.40 20.76
CA LYS A 106 13.90 0.45 22.19
C LYS A 106 12.58 -0.21 22.51
N GLN A 107 11.60 -0.08 21.61
CA GLN A 107 10.28 -0.68 21.69
C GLN A 107 9.80 -1.10 20.30
N ALA A 108 9.00 -2.17 20.23
CA ALA A 108 8.33 -2.59 19.01
C ALA A 108 6.81 -2.60 19.20
N ILE A 109 6.07 -2.29 18.13
CA ILE A 109 4.61 -2.37 18.06
C ILE A 109 4.25 -3.20 16.82
N ILE A 110 3.64 -4.36 17.02
CA ILE A 110 3.48 -5.40 16.00
C ILE A 110 1.99 -5.56 15.64
N ASN A 111 1.71 -5.63 14.33
CA ASN A 111 0.36 -5.91 13.82
C ASN A 111 -0.02 -7.37 14.09
N ARG A 112 -1.04 -7.60 14.92
CA ARG A 112 -1.56 -8.95 15.24
C ARG A 112 -2.47 -9.54 14.16
N ASP A 113 -2.98 -8.72 13.27
CA ASP A 113 -3.88 -9.18 12.21
C ASP A 113 -3.11 -9.80 11.03
N ASP A 114 -1.92 -9.25 10.72
CA ASP A 114 -1.14 -9.60 9.53
C ASP A 114 0.20 -10.29 9.85
N ILE A 115 0.49 -10.57 11.13
CA ILE A 115 1.71 -11.25 11.56
C ILE A 115 1.34 -12.44 12.45
N ASP A 116 1.62 -13.65 11.94
CA ASP A 116 1.36 -14.90 12.65
C ASP A 116 2.17 -14.98 13.95
N GLU A 117 1.53 -15.45 15.01
CA GLU A 117 2.12 -15.62 16.34
C GLU A 117 3.36 -16.51 16.36
N LYS A 118 3.45 -17.48 15.46
CA LYS A 118 4.62 -18.37 15.33
C LYS A 118 5.92 -17.61 15.11
N TYR A 119 5.87 -16.41 14.48
CA TYR A 119 7.04 -15.59 14.23
C TYR A 119 7.57 -14.85 15.46
N SER A 120 6.87 -14.94 16.60
CA SER A 120 7.38 -14.41 17.89
C SER A 120 8.73 -15.00 18.29
N GLU A 121 9.07 -16.20 17.80
CA GLU A 121 10.39 -16.82 18.02
C GLU A 121 11.57 -16.01 17.46
N TYR A 122 11.32 -15.11 16.50
CA TYR A 122 12.35 -14.23 15.91
C TYR A 122 12.55 -12.93 16.71
N LEU A 123 11.74 -12.69 17.73
CA LEU A 123 11.81 -11.50 18.56
C LEU A 123 12.72 -11.75 19.77
N THR A 124 13.74 -10.93 19.92
CA THR A 124 14.63 -10.92 21.09
C THR A 124 14.38 -9.71 22.00
N ASN A 125 13.63 -8.72 21.52
CA ASN A 125 13.23 -7.56 22.30
C ASN A 125 12.07 -7.95 23.23
N ALA A 126 12.22 -7.68 24.52
CA ALA A 126 11.17 -7.93 25.51
C ALA A 126 10.13 -6.81 25.61
N ASN A 127 10.41 -5.64 25.02
CA ASN A 127 9.50 -4.49 25.03
C ASN A 127 8.68 -4.44 23.74
N VAL A 128 7.70 -5.34 23.66
CA VAL A 128 6.84 -5.50 22.49
C VAL A 128 5.39 -5.25 22.90
N ASN A 129 4.71 -4.41 22.15
CA ASN A 129 3.26 -4.25 22.20
C ASN A 129 2.64 -4.69 20.87
N THR A 130 1.34 -4.84 20.84
CA THR A 130 0.60 -5.29 19.66
C THR A 130 -0.52 -4.33 19.29
N TYR A 131 -0.83 -4.24 18.01
CA TYR A 131 -1.99 -3.51 17.51
C TYR A 131 -2.77 -4.33 16.47
N GLY A 132 -4.04 -3.99 16.27
CA GLY A 132 -4.90 -4.66 15.29
C GLY A 132 -6.37 -4.25 15.39
N THR A 133 -7.21 -4.92 14.60
CA THR A 133 -8.67 -4.72 14.60
C THR A 133 -9.39 -5.61 15.64
N SER A 134 -8.68 -6.56 16.22
CA SER A 134 -9.20 -7.52 17.20
C SER A 134 -8.81 -7.15 18.63
N ALA A 135 -9.70 -7.42 19.60
CA ALA A 135 -9.45 -7.25 21.02
C ALA A 135 -8.33 -8.14 21.61
N ILE A 136 -7.72 -9.01 20.80
CA ILE A 136 -6.52 -9.77 21.17
C ILE A 136 -5.29 -8.83 21.18
N ALA A 137 -5.28 -7.78 20.35
CA ALA A 137 -4.23 -6.76 20.36
C ALA A 137 -4.43 -5.76 21.51
N GLU A 138 -3.33 -5.26 22.07
CA GLU A 138 -3.36 -4.27 23.16
C GLU A 138 -3.94 -2.94 22.69
N TYR A 139 -3.51 -2.47 21.49
CA TYR A 139 -4.10 -1.30 20.83
C TYR A 139 -5.02 -1.79 19.73
N HIS A 140 -6.31 -1.53 19.88
CA HIS A 140 -7.26 -2.01 18.87
C HIS A 140 -8.41 -1.02 18.64
N PHE A 141 -9.15 -1.26 17.56
CA PHE A 141 -10.29 -0.45 17.19
C PHE A 141 -11.55 -1.31 17.15
N ILE A 142 -12.51 -0.95 17.99
CA ILE A 142 -13.85 -1.56 18.00
C ILE A 142 -14.70 -0.77 17.02
N SER A 143 -14.98 -1.36 15.85
CA SER A 143 -15.80 -0.73 14.82
C SER A 143 -17.28 -0.87 15.18
N ASP A 144 -17.99 0.25 15.32
CA ASP A 144 -19.44 0.29 15.58
C ASP A 144 -20.22 0.37 14.26
N ASP A 145 -19.68 1.13 13.30
CA ASP A 145 -20.28 1.35 11.97
C ASP A 145 -19.20 1.55 10.91
N TYR A 146 -19.49 1.11 9.70
CA TYR A 146 -18.65 1.28 8.54
C TYR A 146 -19.48 1.61 7.30
N THR A 147 -19.18 2.73 6.70
CA THR A 147 -19.73 3.09 5.38
C THR A 147 -18.60 3.57 4.47
N ILE A 148 -18.73 3.31 3.18
CA ILE A 148 -17.68 3.58 2.20
C ILE A 148 -17.36 5.07 2.10
N ASP A 149 -18.35 5.94 2.21
CA ASP A 149 -18.23 7.40 2.13
C ASP A 149 -17.70 8.03 3.42
N LYS A 150 -17.89 7.38 4.57
CA LYS A 150 -17.51 7.92 5.88
C LYS A 150 -16.33 7.18 6.52
N GLY A 151 -16.01 5.98 6.05
CA GLY A 151 -15.03 5.10 6.68
C GLY A 151 -15.57 4.45 7.95
N HIS A 152 -14.67 4.18 8.91
CA HIS A 152 -14.97 3.50 10.16
C HIS A 152 -15.33 4.52 11.25
N SER A 153 -16.43 4.28 11.97
CA SER A 153 -16.80 4.92 13.21
C SER A 153 -16.73 3.90 14.34
N GLY A 154 -16.15 4.25 15.47
CA GLY A 154 -15.95 3.30 16.55
C GLY A 154 -15.06 3.83 17.66
N SER A 155 -14.51 2.94 18.47
CA SER A 155 -13.73 3.29 19.65
C SER A 155 -12.31 2.74 19.57
N PHE A 156 -11.32 3.60 19.73
CA PHE A 156 -9.92 3.23 19.88
C PHE A 156 -9.63 2.89 21.34
N VAL A 157 -9.01 1.73 21.56
CA VAL A 157 -8.63 1.19 22.87
C VAL A 157 -7.12 1.23 23.02
N ALA A 158 -6.65 1.74 24.13
CA ALA A 158 -5.23 1.74 24.50
C ALA A 158 -5.06 1.34 25.96
N PRO A 159 -4.06 0.53 26.33
CA PRO A 159 -3.84 0.08 27.70
C PRO A 159 -3.57 1.20 28.70
N GLU A 160 -3.08 2.34 28.24
CA GLU A 160 -2.79 3.52 29.05
C GLU A 160 -4.04 4.29 29.46
N TRP A 161 -5.20 3.99 28.85
CA TRP A 161 -6.45 4.70 29.10
C TRP A 161 -7.45 3.83 29.85
N GLN A 162 -8.23 4.43 30.73
CA GLN A 162 -9.26 3.74 31.47
C GLN A 162 -10.46 3.37 30.61
N ASP A 163 -10.85 4.27 29.69
CA ASP A 163 -12.01 4.10 28.83
C ASP A 163 -11.60 4.18 27.34
N PRO A 164 -12.25 3.40 26.46
CA PRO A 164 -12.12 3.56 25.02
C PRO A 164 -12.53 4.95 24.55
N VAL A 165 -11.90 5.45 23.50
CA VAL A 165 -12.17 6.78 22.98
C VAL A 165 -12.82 6.70 21.62
N HIS A 166 -14.05 7.26 21.51
CA HIS A 166 -14.80 7.24 20.25
C HIS A 166 -14.16 8.16 19.21
N CYS A 167 -13.98 7.65 17.98
CA CYS A 167 -13.37 8.39 16.88
C CYS A 167 -13.85 7.87 15.52
N GLN A 168 -13.54 8.64 14.47
CA GLN A 168 -13.80 8.30 13.09
C GLN A 168 -12.49 8.27 12.30
N ILE A 169 -12.32 7.23 11.48
CA ILE A 169 -11.16 7.04 10.60
C ILE A 169 -11.66 6.87 9.17
N ARG A 170 -11.35 7.85 8.30
CA ARG A 170 -11.89 7.93 6.93
C ARG A 170 -11.04 7.15 5.93
N VAL A 171 -11.00 5.83 6.10
CA VAL A 171 -10.33 4.92 5.17
C VAL A 171 -11.28 3.85 4.67
N LEU A 172 -11.02 3.32 3.48
CA LEU A 172 -11.85 2.30 2.85
C LEU A 172 -11.37 0.90 3.23
N GLY A 173 -12.21 0.18 3.97
CA GLY A 173 -11.96 -1.20 4.38
C GLY A 173 -10.98 -1.34 5.56
N GLU A 174 -10.78 -2.58 5.99
CA GLU A 174 -9.95 -2.89 7.17
C GLU A 174 -8.45 -2.77 6.91
N HIS A 175 -8.01 -3.04 5.68
CA HIS A 175 -6.59 -3.03 5.38
C HIS A 175 -5.92 -1.66 5.64
N PRO A 176 -6.47 -0.51 5.20
CA PRO A 176 -5.94 0.81 5.58
C PRO A 176 -6.28 1.23 7.03
N LEU A 177 -7.26 0.59 7.69
CA LEU A 177 -7.57 0.86 9.09
C LEU A 177 -6.42 0.41 10.01
N ARG A 178 -5.80 -0.75 9.73
CA ARG A 178 -4.71 -1.30 10.55
C ARG A 178 -3.54 -0.34 10.75
N PRO A 179 -2.92 0.23 9.69
CA PRO A 179 -1.86 1.22 9.89
C PRO A 179 -2.32 2.48 10.64
N ALA A 180 -3.59 2.87 10.54
CA ALA A 180 -4.12 3.98 11.34
C ALA A 180 -4.13 3.63 12.84
N ILE A 181 -4.54 2.41 13.20
CA ILE A 181 -4.48 1.90 14.58
C ILE A 181 -3.02 1.89 15.08
N GLY A 182 -2.09 1.39 14.26
CA GLY A 182 -0.65 1.42 14.56
C GLY A 182 -0.13 2.84 14.80
N ALA A 183 -0.56 3.81 14.00
CA ALA A 183 -0.21 5.22 14.22
C ALA A 183 -0.78 5.76 15.54
N GLY A 184 -2.01 5.36 15.89
CA GLY A 184 -2.62 5.66 17.20
C GLY A 184 -1.80 5.10 18.36
N ALA A 185 -1.37 3.83 18.27
CA ALA A 185 -0.51 3.20 19.27
C ALA A 185 0.81 3.96 19.47
N VAL A 186 1.46 4.36 18.37
CA VAL A 186 2.67 5.20 18.44
C VAL A 186 2.38 6.53 19.10
N ALA A 187 1.28 7.20 18.76
CA ALA A 187 0.91 8.48 19.31
C ALA A 187 0.67 8.40 20.85
N VAL A 188 0.04 7.32 21.32
CA VAL A 188 -0.11 7.03 22.77
C VAL A 188 1.27 6.89 23.42
N LYS A 189 2.19 6.11 22.83
CA LYS A 189 3.56 5.93 23.35
C LYS A 189 4.38 7.21 23.35
N LEU A 190 4.08 8.15 22.48
CA LEU A 190 4.70 9.49 22.45
C LEU A 190 4.04 10.46 23.46
N GLY A 191 3.04 10.02 24.22
CA GLY A 191 2.36 10.81 25.25
C GLY A 191 1.32 11.79 24.73
N MET A 192 0.81 11.61 23.51
CA MET A 192 -0.29 12.41 22.99
C MET A 192 -1.58 12.09 23.76
N SER A 193 -2.37 13.13 24.00
CA SER A 193 -3.68 13.00 24.63
C SER A 193 -4.71 12.32 23.72
N ALA A 194 -5.75 11.72 24.32
CA ALA A 194 -6.86 11.13 23.58
C ALA A 194 -7.49 12.11 22.57
N THR A 195 -7.67 13.37 22.96
CA THR A 195 -8.23 14.41 22.08
C THR A 195 -7.33 14.69 20.86
N GLU A 196 -6.01 14.74 21.04
CA GLU A 196 -5.07 14.94 19.92
C GLU A 196 -5.08 13.76 18.97
N ILE A 197 -5.17 12.53 19.50
CA ILE A 197 -5.24 11.29 18.70
C ILE A 197 -6.55 11.23 17.91
N VAL A 198 -7.70 11.53 18.51
CA VAL A 198 -8.99 11.61 17.80
C VAL A 198 -8.93 12.64 16.67
N ASN A 199 -8.38 13.82 16.94
CA ASN A 199 -8.19 14.86 15.92
C ASN A 199 -7.21 14.41 14.84
N GLY A 200 -6.22 13.59 15.18
CA GLY A 200 -5.29 12.97 14.23
C GLY A 200 -6.02 11.97 13.31
N PHE A 201 -6.78 11.06 13.88
CA PHE A 201 -7.58 10.06 13.14
C PHE A 201 -8.55 10.71 12.16
N ALA A 202 -9.23 11.79 12.55
CA ALA A 202 -10.16 12.53 11.69
C ALA A 202 -9.50 13.15 10.44
N LYS A 203 -8.16 13.31 10.45
CA LYS A 203 -7.36 13.83 9.33
C LYS A 203 -6.80 12.74 8.43
N ILE A 204 -6.89 11.47 8.83
CA ILE A 204 -6.42 10.36 8.00
C ILE A 204 -7.37 10.21 6.81
N HIS A 205 -6.79 10.09 5.63
CA HIS A 205 -7.47 9.81 4.38
C HIS A 205 -6.61 8.91 3.51
N SER A 206 -7.23 8.23 2.55
CA SER A 206 -6.51 7.39 1.61
C SER A 206 -5.51 8.21 0.79
N LEU A 207 -4.36 7.61 0.53
CA LEU A 207 -3.35 8.17 -0.37
C LEU A 207 -3.68 7.80 -1.83
N PRO A 208 -3.20 8.57 -2.81
CA PRO A 208 -3.32 8.20 -4.22
C PRO A 208 -2.90 6.74 -4.47
N GLY A 209 -3.73 5.99 -5.18
CA GLY A 209 -3.49 4.59 -5.51
C GLY A 209 -3.52 3.61 -4.34
N ARG A 210 -4.02 4.01 -3.17
CA ARG A 210 -4.13 3.18 -1.95
C ARG A 210 -5.57 3.17 -1.45
N MET A 211 -6.43 2.34 -2.08
CA MET A 211 -7.86 2.28 -1.78
C MET A 211 -8.51 3.66 -1.80
N ASN A 212 -8.11 4.51 -2.74
CA ASN A 212 -8.61 5.86 -2.86
C ASN A 212 -9.92 5.88 -3.63
N LEU A 213 -10.96 6.54 -3.10
CA LEU A 213 -12.24 6.68 -3.77
C LEU A 213 -12.23 7.89 -4.70
N LEU A 214 -12.48 7.65 -5.98
CA LEU A 214 -12.54 8.67 -7.01
C LEU A 214 -13.90 8.66 -7.70
N ARG A 215 -14.28 9.81 -8.25
CA ARG A 215 -15.47 9.94 -9.08
C ARG A 215 -15.15 9.57 -10.53
N GLY A 216 -15.84 8.59 -11.05
CA GLY A 216 -15.77 8.24 -12.47
C GLY A 216 -16.83 8.93 -13.30
N ALA A 217 -16.69 8.85 -14.63
CA ALA A 217 -17.74 9.24 -15.54
C ALA A 217 -18.99 8.39 -15.32
N ASN A 218 -20.14 8.84 -15.86
CA ASN A 218 -21.43 8.17 -15.69
C ASN A 218 -21.80 7.92 -14.21
N LYS A 219 -21.39 8.84 -13.31
CA LYS A 219 -21.61 8.72 -11.85
C LYS A 219 -21.02 7.44 -11.23
N THR A 220 -20.04 6.83 -11.87
CA THR A 220 -19.38 5.63 -11.35
C THR A 220 -18.52 5.96 -10.12
N THR A 221 -18.39 4.98 -9.23
CA THR A 221 -17.46 5.02 -8.10
C THR A 221 -16.24 4.20 -8.46
N ILE A 222 -15.06 4.80 -8.39
CA ILE A 222 -13.78 4.15 -8.65
C ILE A 222 -13.08 3.90 -7.33
N ILE A 223 -12.64 2.66 -7.11
CA ILE A 223 -11.64 2.32 -6.10
C ILE A 223 -10.29 2.29 -6.81
N ASP A 224 -9.47 3.33 -6.59
CA ASP A 224 -8.10 3.39 -7.10
C ASP A 224 -7.15 2.76 -6.08
N ASP A 225 -6.67 1.55 -6.38
CA ASP A 225 -5.67 0.83 -5.60
C ASP A 225 -4.48 0.41 -6.50
N THR A 226 -4.05 1.37 -7.34
CA THR A 226 -3.08 1.15 -8.42
C THR A 226 -1.62 1.37 -8.01
N TYR A 227 -1.32 1.67 -6.74
CA TYR A 227 0.05 1.91 -6.31
C TYR A 227 0.92 0.66 -6.46
N ASN A 228 0.49 -0.46 -5.90
CA ASN A 228 1.14 -1.76 -6.01
C ASN A 228 0.13 -2.90 -5.75
N SER A 229 0.50 -4.15 -5.98
CA SER A 229 -0.39 -5.30 -5.75
C SER A 229 0.39 -6.48 -5.20
N SER A 230 -0.03 -6.95 -4.02
CA SER A 230 0.31 -8.26 -3.45
C SER A 230 -0.96 -9.12 -3.36
N PRO A 231 -0.85 -10.45 -3.17
CA PRO A 231 -2.01 -11.32 -3.07
C PRO A 231 -3.00 -10.91 -1.99
N LEU A 232 -2.53 -10.63 -0.78
CA LEU A 232 -3.36 -10.19 0.35
C LEU A 232 -4.07 -8.86 0.05
N ALA A 233 -3.34 -7.90 -0.52
CA ALA A 233 -3.92 -6.60 -0.88
C ALA A 233 -4.95 -6.73 -2.01
N ALA A 234 -4.71 -7.58 -3.02
CA ALA A 234 -5.66 -7.81 -4.11
C ALA A 234 -6.95 -8.48 -3.62
N GLU A 235 -6.84 -9.47 -2.74
CA GLU A 235 -7.99 -10.09 -2.07
C GLU A 235 -8.79 -9.07 -1.27
N SER A 236 -8.12 -8.27 -0.42
CA SER A 236 -8.76 -7.25 0.41
C SER A 236 -9.52 -6.23 -0.44
N SER A 237 -8.90 -5.71 -1.50
CA SER A 237 -9.53 -4.72 -2.39
C SER A 237 -10.74 -5.29 -3.13
N LEU A 238 -10.67 -6.54 -3.57
CA LEU A 238 -11.77 -7.22 -4.24
C LEU A 238 -12.96 -7.42 -3.28
N ARG A 239 -12.69 -7.80 -2.03
CA ARG A 239 -13.73 -7.92 -0.99
C ARG A 239 -14.41 -6.59 -0.70
N GLU A 240 -13.67 -5.47 -0.70
CA GLU A 240 -14.27 -4.14 -0.52
C GLU A 240 -15.12 -3.73 -1.74
N LEU A 241 -14.70 -4.06 -2.97
CA LEU A 241 -15.57 -3.86 -4.14
C LEU A 241 -16.91 -4.57 -3.98
N TYR A 242 -16.93 -5.79 -3.43
CA TYR A 242 -18.17 -6.57 -3.23
C TYR A 242 -19.12 -5.98 -2.18
N LYS A 243 -18.63 -5.16 -1.26
CA LYS A 243 -19.46 -4.48 -0.24
C LYS A 243 -20.17 -3.24 -0.80
N LEU A 244 -19.73 -2.73 -1.96
CA LEU A 244 -20.37 -1.59 -2.60
C LEU A 244 -21.78 -1.95 -3.12
N SER A 245 -22.75 -1.10 -2.84
CA SER A 245 -24.04 -1.22 -3.48
C SER A 245 -23.99 -0.47 -4.82
N ALA A 246 -23.98 -1.20 -5.93
CA ALA A 246 -23.92 -0.62 -7.27
C ALA A 246 -24.70 -1.52 -8.26
N PRO A 247 -25.24 -0.94 -9.35
CA PRO A 247 -25.96 -1.71 -10.38
C PRO A 247 -25.03 -2.65 -11.16
N GLN A 248 -23.74 -2.34 -11.20
CA GLN A 248 -22.73 -3.12 -11.91
C GLN A 248 -21.39 -3.03 -11.17
N HIS A 249 -20.66 -4.16 -11.07
CA HIS A 249 -19.32 -4.21 -10.52
C HIS A 249 -18.32 -4.66 -11.59
N ILE A 250 -17.19 -3.97 -11.68
CA ILE A 250 -16.11 -4.28 -12.61
C ILE A 250 -14.80 -4.36 -11.80
N ALA A 251 -14.07 -5.46 -11.94
CA ALA A 251 -12.73 -5.59 -11.37
C ALA A 251 -11.67 -5.53 -12.48
N VAL A 252 -10.80 -4.52 -12.43
CA VAL A 252 -9.64 -4.37 -13.31
C VAL A 252 -8.40 -4.78 -12.52
N LEU A 253 -7.90 -5.98 -12.81
CA LEU A 253 -6.85 -6.63 -12.04
C LEU A 253 -5.57 -6.76 -12.88
N GLY A 254 -4.52 -6.09 -12.47
CA GLY A 254 -3.21 -6.16 -13.08
C GLY A 254 -2.37 -7.32 -12.53
N SER A 255 -1.28 -7.63 -13.22
CA SER A 255 -0.29 -8.58 -12.71
C SER A 255 0.26 -8.14 -11.35
N MET A 256 0.50 -9.12 -10.49
CA MET A 256 1.22 -8.98 -9.22
C MET A 256 2.68 -9.35 -9.46
N ASN A 257 3.57 -8.36 -9.36
CA ASN A 257 4.98 -8.54 -9.66
C ASN A 257 5.75 -9.19 -8.50
N GLU A 258 6.96 -9.66 -8.76
CA GLU A 258 7.95 -10.10 -7.78
C GLU A 258 7.54 -11.32 -6.92
N LEU A 259 6.55 -12.08 -7.39
CA LEU A 259 6.10 -13.30 -6.73
C LEU A 259 6.97 -14.54 -7.06
N GLY A 260 7.87 -14.44 -8.05
CA GLY A 260 8.76 -15.52 -8.42
C GLY A 260 8.01 -16.82 -8.74
N LEU A 261 8.41 -17.92 -8.11
CA LEU A 261 7.81 -19.24 -8.34
C LEU A 261 6.36 -19.37 -7.85
N THR A 262 5.91 -18.49 -6.96
CA THR A 262 4.53 -18.52 -6.43
C THR A 262 3.54 -17.78 -7.32
N SER A 263 4.02 -17.05 -8.34
CA SER A 263 3.20 -16.18 -9.19
C SER A 263 1.97 -16.88 -9.76
N GLN A 264 2.11 -18.08 -10.29
CA GLN A 264 0.98 -18.84 -10.83
C GLN A 264 -0.09 -19.09 -9.75
N VAL A 265 0.31 -19.65 -8.62
CA VAL A 265 -0.62 -20.05 -7.55
C VAL A 265 -1.36 -18.83 -7.01
N GLU A 266 -0.65 -17.72 -6.81
CA GLU A 266 -1.21 -16.48 -6.26
C GLU A 266 -2.18 -15.82 -7.24
N HIS A 267 -1.83 -15.71 -8.53
CA HIS A 267 -2.74 -15.17 -9.54
C HIS A 267 -4.00 -16.06 -9.72
N GLU A 268 -3.82 -17.38 -9.71
CA GLU A 268 -4.97 -18.32 -9.76
C GLU A 268 -5.87 -18.15 -8.53
N ALA A 269 -5.28 -17.94 -7.33
CA ALA A 269 -6.05 -17.74 -6.11
C ALA A 269 -6.94 -16.49 -6.22
N ILE A 270 -6.42 -15.36 -6.69
CA ILE A 270 -7.23 -14.16 -6.94
C ILE A 270 -8.30 -14.41 -8.00
N GLY A 271 -7.98 -15.11 -9.09
CA GLY A 271 -8.98 -15.49 -10.09
C GLY A 271 -10.12 -16.34 -9.53
N LYS A 272 -9.83 -17.24 -8.59
CA LYS A 272 -10.83 -18.06 -7.88
C LYS A 272 -11.71 -17.27 -6.91
N LEU A 273 -11.25 -16.11 -6.43
CA LEU A 273 -12.04 -15.19 -5.60
C LEU A 273 -13.01 -14.34 -6.42
N CYS A 274 -12.85 -14.25 -7.73
CA CYS A 274 -13.79 -13.53 -8.59
C CYS A 274 -15.15 -14.22 -8.58
N ASP A 275 -16.21 -13.49 -8.20
CA ASP A 275 -17.58 -14.01 -8.11
C ASP A 275 -18.40 -13.59 -9.35
N PRO A 276 -18.82 -14.56 -10.19
CA PRO A 276 -19.61 -14.27 -11.39
C PRO A 276 -21.02 -13.75 -11.09
N ASN A 277 -21.52 -13.89 -9.87
CA ASN A 277 -22.84 -13.35 -9.48
C ASN A 277 -22.76 -11.88 -9.11
N ILE A 278 -21.57 -11.34 -8.85
CA ILE A 278 -21.34 -9.92 -8.47
C ILE A 278 -20.66 -9.19 -9.61
N LEU A 279 -19.60 -9.76 -10.19
CA LEU A 279 -18.79 -9.10 -11.21
C LEU A 279 -19.41 -9.23 -12.60
N ALA A 280 -19.84 -8.13 -13.19
CA ALA A 280 -20.21 -8.10 -14.60
C ALA A 280 -18.99 -8.34 -15.51
N TRP A 281 -17.83 -7.82 -15.11
CA TRP A 281 -16.59 -8.00 -15.83
C TRP A 281 -15.39 -8.17 -14.90
N VAL A 282 -14.50 -9.10 -15.27
CA VAL A 282 -13.12 -9.16 -14.80
C VAL A 282 -12.24 -8.76 -15.97
N VAL A 283 -11.52 -7.64 -15.82
CA VAL A 283 -10.59 -7.13 -16.82
C VAL A 283 -9.18 -7.38 -16.31
N THR A 284 -8.36 -8.13 -17.05
CA THR A 284 -6.98 -8.40 -16.64
C THR A 284 -5.98 -7.58 -17.46
N VAL A 285 -4.90 -7.10 -16.81
CA VAL A 285 -3.85 -6.31 -17.46
C VAL A 285 -2.48 -6.85 -17.09
N GLY A 286 -1.68 -7.18 -18.11
CA GLY A 286 -0.33 -7.73 -17.98
C GLY A 286 -0.27 -9.25 -18.14
N ASP A 287 0.96 -9.75 -18.30
CA ASP A 287 1.20 -11.13 -18.77
C ASP A 287 0.76 -12.20 -17.75
N GLU A 288 1.14 -12.03 -16.48
CA GLU A 288 0.83 -12.99 -15.42
C GLU A 288 -0.68 -13.02 -15.13
N ALA A 289 -1.34 -11.86 -15.08
CA ALA A 289 -2.78 -11.78 -14.90
C ALA A 289 -3.53 -12.42 -16.07
N GLU A 290 -3.10 -12.22 -17.32
CA GLU A 290 -3.69 -12.88 -18.47
C GLU A 290 -3.48 -14.40 -18.46
N LYS A 291 -2.27 -14.83 -18.07
CA LYS A 291 -1.87 -16.24 -18.13
C LYS A 291 -2.51 -17.10 -17.04
N TYR A 292 -2.67 -16.57 -15.84
CA TYR A 292 -3.06 -17.34 -14.66
C TYR A 292 -4.38 -16.89 -14.02
N LEU A 293 -4.57 -15.57 -13.78
CA LEU A 293 -5.78 -15.05 -13.16
C LEU A 293 -6.99 -15.16 -14.09
N ALA A 294 -6.85 -14.76 -15.34
CA ALA A 294 -7.96 -14.77 -16.30
C ALA A 294 -8.55 -16.16 -16.53
N PRO A 295 -7.79 -17.26 -16.74
CA PRO A 295 -8.34 -18.59 -16.85
C PRO A 295 -9.04 -19.06 -15.56
N ALA A 296 -8.51 -18.74 -14.38
CA ALA A 296 -9.10 -19.10 -13.10
C ALA A 296 -10.46 -18.40 -12.89
N ALA A 297 -10.55 -17.10 -13.21
CA ALA A 297 -11.82 -16.36 -13.15
C ALA A 297 -12.84 -16.87 -14.19
N LYS A 298 -12.41 -17.23 -15.41
CA LYS A 298 -13.27 -17.86 -16.42
C LYS A 298 -13.83 -19.20 -15.94
N ALA A 299 -12.99 -20.03 -15.31
CA ALA A 299 -13.41 -21.32 -14.75
C ALA A 299 -14.47 -21.16 -13.66
N ARG A 300 -14.50 -19.99 -12.96
CA ARG A 300 -15.56 -19.62 -12.02
C ARG A 300 -16.86 -19.20 -12.71
N GLY A 301 -16.85 -18.94 -14.01
CA GLY A 301 -18.00 -18.45 -14.77
C GLY A 301 -17.98 -16.94 -15.03
N CYS A 302 -16.93 -16.22 -14.66
CA CYS A 302 -16.85 -14.77 -14.89
C CYS A 302 -16.69 -14.44 -16.38
N GLN A 303 -17.27 -13.30 -16.80
CA GLN A 303 -16.92 -12.68 -18.08
C GLN A 303 -15.55 -12.01 -17.94
N VAL A 304 -14.58 -12.47 -18.75
CA VAL A 304 -13.20 -12.00 -18.64
C VAL A 304 -12.71 -11.42 -19.96
N LYS A 305 -12.04 -10.26 -19.87
CA LYS A 305 -11.33 -9.63 -20.99
C LYS A 305 -9.91 -9.28 -20.57
N SER A 306 -8.91 -9.72 -21.36
CA SER A 306 -7.49 -9.48 -21.07
C SER A 306 -6.89 -8.44 -22.00
N PHE A 307 -5.98 -7.62 -21.46
CA PHE A 307 -5.24 -6.60 -22.18
C PHE A 307 -3.78 -6.57 -21.73
N LYS A 308 -2.89 -6.29 -22.68
CA LYS A 308 -1.46 -6.02 -22.40
C LYS A 308 -1.20 -4.56 -21.97
N ASN A 309 -2.17 -3.69 -22.15
CA ASN A 309 -2.02 -2.24 -22.06
C ASN A 309 -3.16 -1.65 -21.24
N ALA A 310 -2.81 -0.88 -20.21
CA ALA A 310 -3.77 -0.25 -19.31
C ALA A 310 -4.72 0.74 -20.01
N LEU A 311 -4.24 1.48 -21.02
CA LEU A 311 -5.07 2.41 -21.77
C LEU A 311 -6.18 1.70 -22.54
N LEU A 312 -5.88 0.55 -23.16
CA LEU A 312 -6.90 -0.27 -23.86
C LEU A 312 -7.90 -0.89 -22.87
N ALA A 313 -7.42 -1.31 -21.69
CA ALA A 313 -8.29 -1.79 -20.62
C ALA A 313 -9.23 -0.69 -20.15
N GLY A 314 -8.72 0.54 -19.91
CA GLY A 314 -9.54 1.69 -19.55
C GLY A 314 -10.58 2.05 -20.62
N ALA A 315 -10.19 2.03 -21.89
CA ALA A 315 -11.12 2.27 -23.02
C ALA A 315 -12.22 1.21 -23.09
N PHE A 316 -11.90 -0.07 -22.86
CA PHE A 316 -12.89 -1.14 -22.76
C PHE A 316 -13.86 -0.89 -21.59
N VAL A 317 -13.33 -0.63 -20.39
CA VAL A 317 -14.15 -0.35 -19.20
C VAL A 317 -15.07 0.83 -19.45
N ARG A 318 -14.55 1.92 -20.06
CA ARG A 318 -15.36 3.09 -20.44
C ARG A 318 -16.54 2.73 -21.35
N GLY A 319 -16.34 1.74 -22.23
CA GLY A 319 -17.37 1.30 -23.19
C GLY A 319 -18.43 0.36 -22.59
N VAL A 320 -18.14 -0.32 -21.48
CA VAL A 320 -19.04 -1.31 -20.87
C VAL A 320 -19.61 -0.89 -19.51
N MET A 321 -19.09 0.19 -18.91
CA MET A 321 -19.56 0.66 -17.62
C MET A 321 -20.94 1.32 -17.75
N GLU A 322 -21.83 0.93 -16.86
CA GLU A 322 -23.17 1.49 -16.72
C GLU A 322 -23.17 2.71 -15.78
N GLU A 323 -24.25 3.48 -15.79
CA GLU A 323 -24.41 4.59 -14.84
C GLU A 323 -24.42 4.07 -13.40
N GLY A 324 -23.60 4.64 -12.53
CA GLY A 324 -23.50 4.26 -11.12
C GLY A 324 -22.69 2.99 -10.82
N SER A 325 -21.97 2.43 -11.81
CA SER A 325 -21.11 1.25 -11.59
C SER A 325 -20.06 1.49 -10.52
N ALA A 326 -19.66 0.42 -9.83
CA ALA A 326 -18.48 0.37 -8.97
C ALA A 326 -17.33 -0.33 -9.68
N ILE A 327 -16.14 0.30 -9.72
CA ILE A 327 -15.00 -0.18 -10.49
C ILE A 327 -13.76 -0.18 -9.62
N LEU A 328 -13.15 -1.36 -9.44
CA LEU A 328 -11.85 -1.51 -8.79
C LEU A 328 -10.74 -1.53 -9.83
N PHE A 329 -9.68 -0.76 -9.59
CA PHE A 329 -8.41 -0.87 -10.31
C PHE A 329 -7.31 -1.27 -9.33
N LYS A 330 -6.71 -2.46 -9.52
CA LYS A 330 -5.66 -3.02 -8.66
C LYS A 330 -4.57 -3.68 -9.49
N GLY A 331 -3.33 -3.25 -9.35
CA GLY A 331 -2.19 -3.83 -10.07
C GLY A 331 -0.85 -3.35 -9.57
N SER A 332 0.21 -4.05 -9.97
CA SER A 332 1.57 -3.68 -9.60
C SER A 332 2.06 -2.42 -10.32
N GLN A 333 3.11 -1.84 -9.76
CA GLN A 333 3.71 -0.59 -10.23
C GLN A 333 4.35 -0.73 -11.61
N ALA A 334 5.33 -1.63 -11.76
CA ALA A 334 6.12 -1.73 -12.96
C ALA A 334 5.42 -2.55 -14.05
N GLY A 335 5.40 -2.03 -15.28
CA GLY A 335 4.89 -2.74 -16.46
C GLY A 335 3.38 -2.90 -16.53
N VAL A 336 2.62 -2.35 -15.59
CA VAL A 336 1.15 -2.41 -15.55
C VAL A 336 0.56 -1.02 -15.65
N PHE A 337 0.95 -0.08 -14.76
CA PHE A 337 0.54 1.33 -14.76
C PHE A 337 -0.98 1.52 -14.85
N LEU A 338 -1.75 0.83 -14.00
CA LEU A 338 -3.21 0.86 -14.05
C LEU A 338 -3.83 2.23 -13.77
N GLU A 339 -3.11 3.16 -13.15
CA GLU A 339 -3.55 4.55 -13.02
C GLU A 339 -3.84 5.19 -14.39
N GLU A 340 -3.23 4.72 -15.46
CA GLU A 340 -3.54 5.20 -16.82
C GLU A 340 -4.89 4.66 -17.32
N ALA A 341 -5.32 3.48 -16.87
CA ALA A 341 -6.69 3.01 -17.11
C ALA A 341 -7.70 3.81 -16.29
N VAL A 342 -7.37 4.20 -15.06
CA VAL A 342 -8.20 5.06 -14.20
C VAL A 342 -8.44 6.40 -14.89
N LYS A 343 -7.41 7.05 -15.47
CA LYS A 343 -7.56 8.33 -16.20
C LYS A 343 -8.65 8.29 -17.27
N VAL A 344 -8.73 7.17 -18.01
CA VAL A 344 -9.71 7.02 -19.11
C VAL A 344 -11.15 7.06 -18.59
N VAL A 345 -11.39 6.63 -17.36
CA VAL A 345 -12.73 6.51 -16.76
C VAL A 345 -13.04 7.59 -15.74
N LEU A 346 -12.11 8.48 -15.40
CA LEU A 346 -12.35 9.61 -14.49
C LEU A 346 -13.50 10.50 -14.98
N HIS A 347 -14.18 11.12 -14.01
CA HIS A 347 -15.22 12.13 -14.28
C HIS A 347 -14.62 13.38 -14.91
N SER A 348 -13.46 13.81 -14.45
CA SER A 348 -12.76 15.02 -14.89
C SER A 348 -11.25 14.78 -14.94
N SER A 349 -10.60 15.35 -15.95
CA SER A 349 -9.13 15.37 -16.01
C SER A 349 -8.49 16.22 -14.89
N ALA A 350 -9.26 17.11 -14.26
CA ALA A 350 -8.81 17.84 -13.08
C ALA A 350 -8.52 16.93 -11.88
N ASP A 351 -9.05 15.71 -11.87
CA ASP A 351 -8.84 14.73 -10.81
C ASP A 351 -7.59 13.85 -11.04
N GLU A 352 -6.85 14.05 -12.14
CA GLU A 352 -5.64 13.28 -12.45
C GLU A 352 -4.51 13.50 -11.45
N ASP A 353 -4.47 14.64 -10.78
CA ASP A 353 -3.51 14.97 -9.70
C ASP A 353 -3.70 14.12 -8.44
N GLN A 354 -4.88 13.48 -8.30
CA GLN A 354 -5.17 12.52 -7.23
C GLN A 354 -4.65 11.11 -7.52
N LEU A 355 -4.04 10.88 -8.68
CA LEU A 355 -3.46 9.58 -9.06
C LEU A 355 -1.98 9.49 -8.71
N VAL A 356 -1.49 8.28 -8.58
CA VAL A 356 -0.06 8.02 -8.37
C VAL A 356 0.75 8.28 -9.65
N ARG A 357 2.05 8.49 -9.50
CA ARG A 357 3.02 8.56 -10.61
C ARG A 357 2.69 9.62 -11.67
N GLN A 358 2.33 10.83 -11.21
CA GLN A 358 1.99 11.95 -12.09
C GLN A 358 3.13 12.99 -12.23
N SER A 359 4.33 12.74 -11.67
CA SER A 359 5.48 13.62 -11.91
C SER A 359 5.95 13.54 -13.38
N PRO A 360 6.63 14.59 -13.90
CA PRO A 360 7.15 14.58 -15.26
C PRO A 360 8.02 13.37 -15.60
N GLU A 361 8.83 12.90 -14.65
CA GLU A 361 9.71 11.74 -14.81
C GLU A 361 8.89 10.45 -14.99
N TRP A 362 7.82 10.29 -14.20
CA TRP A 362 6.91 9.15 -14.33
C TRP A 362 6.12 9.18 -15.64
N ILE A 363 5.66 10.36 -16.06
CA ILE A 363 4.96 10.52 -17.34
C ILE A 363 5.88 10.10 -18.48
N GLU A 364 7.14 10.59 -18.52
CA GLU A 364 8.11 10.19 -19.54
C GLU A 364 8.37 8.68 -19.55
N GLN A 365 8.47 8.05 -18.38
CA GLN A 365 8.66 6.60 -18.27
C GLN A 365 7.46 5.83 -18.83
N LYS A 366 6.24 6.26 -18.49
CA LYS A 366 5.00 5.64 -18.98
C LYS A 366 4.84 5.83 -20.49
N ASP A 367 5.14 7.00 -21.03
CA ASP A 367 5.10 7.27 -22.47
C ASP A 367 6.03 6.33 -23.24
N LYS A 368 7.25 6.13 -22.73
CA LYS A 368 8.20 5.16 -23.31
C LYS A 368 7.66 3.72 -23.25
N PHE A 369 7.05 3.34 -22.13
CA PHE A 369 6.45 2.03 -21.97
C PHE A 369 5.29 1.80 -22.95
N PHE A 370 4.34 2.74 -23.05
CA PHE A 370 3.19 2.59 -23.94
C PHE A 370 3.56 2.68 -25.42
N ALA A 371 4.63 3.41 -25.79
CA ALA A 371 5.12 3.46 -27.15
C ALA A 371 5.56 2.08 -27.70
N MET A 372 6.04 1.18 -26.85
CA MET A 372 6.43 -0.18 -27.25
C MET A 372 5.25 -0.99 -27.82
N PHE A 373 4.03 -0.75 -27.34
CA PHE A 373 2.82 -1.43 -27.84
C PHE A 373 2.37 -0.92 -29.21
N ASN A 374 2.75 0.31 -29.60
CA ASN A 374 2.46 0.85 -30.91
C ASN A 374 3.41 0.33 -31.99
N LEU A 375 4.67 0.05 -31.63
CA LEU A 375 5.69 -0.52 -32.51
C LEU A 375 5.43 -2.01 -32.85
N ALA A 376 4.76 -2.74 -31.96
CA ALA A 376 4.44 -4.16 -32.19
C ALA A 376 3.28 -4.39 -33.19
N LYS A 377 2.63 -3.32 -33.70
CA LYS A 377 1.57 -3.37 -34.71
C LYS A 377 2.04 -2.97 -36.11
N SER A 378 3.27 -2.56 -36.28
CA SER A 378 3.94 -2.29 -37.59
C SER A 378 4.87 -3.45 -38.00
#